data_7a89ebc330b41baa08690ea71edda933
#
_entry.id   7a89ebc330b41baa08690ea71edda933
#
_cell.length_a   1.000
_cell.length_b   1.000
_cell.length_c   1.000
_cell.angle_alpha   90.00
_cell.angle_beta   90.00
_cell.angle_gamma   90.00
#
_symmetry.space_group_name_H-M   'P 1'
#
loop_
_entity.id
_entity.type
_entity.pdbx_description
1 polymer ?
#
loop_
_entity_poly.entity_id
_entity_poly.type
_entity_poly.pdbx_seq_one_letter_code
_entity_poly.pdbx_strand_id
1 'polypeptide(L)'
;MSVQDNNEGRPELGPVEWGKVVEYHLWGYVAKLNDSGDIGLVDAVSSHDLLERRIPDCWPALGDHIKVRRLGVAPGGQLRLTGRQSDIDLN
;
A
#
# COMPACT_ATOMS: atom_id res chain seq x y z
N MET A 1 13.39 -19.77 19.55
CA MET A 1 13.15 -19.33 19.14
C MET A 1 12.44 -18.73 18.69
N SER A 2 12.29 -18.57 18.63
CA SER A 2 11.84 -18.08 18.37
C SER A 2 10.85 -17.40 17.92
N VAL A 3 10.40 -17.39 18.20
CA VAL A 3 9.28 -16.77 18.31
C VAL A 3 9.13 -15.56 17.53
N GLN A 4 9.95 -14.69 17.71
CA GLN A 4 9.96 -13.51 16.94
C GLN A 4 10.03 -13.87 15.50
N ASP A 5 10.23 -15.08 15.25
CA ASP A 5 10.26 -15.51 13.89
C ASP A 5 8.99 -15.19 13.19
N ASN A 6 7.93 -15.02 13.91
CA ASN A 6 6.68 -14.68 13.28
C ASN A 6 6.75 -13.40 12.50
N ASN A 7 7.65 -12.53 12.90
CA ASN A 7 7.78 -11.27 12.21
C ASN A 7 8.95 -11.22 11.27
N GLU A 8 9.73 -12.28 11.26
CA GLU A 8 10.86 -12.30 10.35
C GLU A 8 10.39 -12.38 8.93
N GLY A 9 10.97 -11.63 8.05
CA GLY A 9 10.58 -11.61 6.67
C GLY A 9 9.34 -10.79 6.39
N ARG A 10 8.67 -10.32 7.41
CA ARG A 10 7.51 -9.46 7.22
C ARG A 10 7.95 -8.01 7.33
N PRO A 11 7.55 -7.19 6.37
CA PRO A 11 7.90 -5.77 6.47
C PRO A 11 7.23 -5.17 7.68
N GLU A 12 7.92 -4.26 8.32
CA GLU A 12 7.34 -3.52 9.41
C GLU A 12 6.50 -2.41 8.79
N LEU A 13 5.22 -2.45 9.05
CA LEU A 13 4.32 -1.46 8.46
C LEU A 13 4.39 -0.15 9.20
N GLY A 14 4.35 0.94 8.47
CA GLY A 14 4.24 2.26 9.06
C GLY A 14 2.83 2.50 9.59
N PRO A 15 2.56 3.69 10.12
CA PRO A 15 1.23 4.03 10.61
C PRO A 15 0.25 4.11 9.43
N VAL A 16 -1.03 4.06 9.76
CA VAL A 16 -2.08 4.29 8.76
C VAL A 16 -2.03 5.77 8.37
N GLU A 17 -1.99 6.03 7.08
CA GLU A 17 -1.97 7.38 6.54
C GLU A 17 -3.05 7.52 5.49
N TRP A 18 -3.53 8.75 5.33
CA TRP A 18 -4.44 9.06 4.23
C TRP A 18 -3.63 9.51 3.03
N GLY A 19 -4.03 9.06 1.86
CA GLY A 19 -3.44 9.49 0.61
C GLY A 19 -4.50 9.71 -0.45
N LYS A 20 -4.10 10.30 -1.55
CA LYS A 20 -4.97 10.58 -2.68
C LYS A 20 -4.45 9.86 -3.89
N VAL A 21 -5.32 9.15 -4.59
CA VAL A 21 -4.95 8.45 -5.81
C VAL A 21 -4.69 9.47 -6.90
N VAL A 22 -3.48 9.48 -7.44
CA VAL A 22 -3.10 10.49 -8.42
C VAL A 22 -2.78 9.93 -9.80
N GLU A 23 -2.55 8.62 -9.90
CA GLU A 23 -2.11 8.06 -11.17
C GLU A 23 -2.31 6.55 -11.16
N TYR A 24 -2.54 5.97 -12.34
CA TYR A 24 -2.59 4.52 -12.49
C TYR A 24 -1.35 4.04 -13.23
N HIS A 25 -0.91 2.83 -12.87
CA HIS A 25 0.17 2.13 -13.56
C HIS A 25 -0.33 0.76 -13.99
N LEU A 26 0.47 0.07 -14.80
CA LEU A 26 0.12 -1.28 -15.22
C LEU A 26 -0.03 -2.23 -14.04
N TRP A 27 0.78 -2.03 -13.01
CA TRP A 27 0.84 -2.96 -11.89
C TRP A 27 0.22 -2.44 -10.61
N GLY A 28 -0.45 -1.29 -10.67
CA GLY A 28 -1.02 -0.73 -9.46
C GLY A 28 -1.39 0.73 -9.64
N TYR A 29 -1.56 1.42 -8.55
CA TYR A 29 -1.88 2.84 -8.60
C TYR A 29 -0.99 3.61 -7.65
N VAL A 30 -0.84 4.90 -7.93
CA VAL A 30 0.04 5.78 -7.20
C VAL A 30 -0.79 6.67 -6.30
N ALA A 31 -0.36 6.81 -5.06
CA ALA A 31 -1.02 7.70 -4.10
C ALA A 31 -0.03 8.72 -3.56
N LYS A 32 -0.51 9.92 -3.36
CA LYS A 32 0.25 10.98 -2.73
C LYS A 32 -0.23 11.11 -1.30
N LEU A 33 0.68 10.93 -0.34
CA LEU A 33 0.32 10.98 1.07
C LEU A 33 0.00 12.42 1.47
N ASN A 34 -1.10 12.58 2.21
CA ASN A 34 -1.61 13.91 2.51
C ASN A 34 -0.65 14.74 3.36
N ASP A 35 -0.10 14.14 4.41
CA ASP A 35 0.71 14.91 5.35
C ASP A 35 2.12 15.18 4.86
N SER A 36 2.77 14.17 4.30
CA SER A 36 4.15 14.29 3.89
C SER A 36 4.31 14.77 2.45
N GLY A 37 3.30 14.50 1.62
CA GLY A 37 3.42 14.74 0.20
C GLY A 37 4.21 13.67 -0.53
N ASP A 38 4.66 12.64 0.18
CA ASP A 38 5.40 11.55 -0.45
C ASP A 38 4.49 10.79 -1.42
N ILE A 39 5.10 10.28 -2.48
CA ILE A 39 4.39 9.55 -3.50
C ILE A 39 4.81 8.10 -3.46
N GLY A 40 3.83 7.22 -3.37
CA GLY A 40 4.11 5.79 -3.30
C GLY A 40 3.21 4.98 -4.20
N LEU A 41 3.64 3.76 -4.48
CA LEU A 41 2.94 2.83 -5.35
C LEU A 41 2.23 1.78 -4.52
N VAL A 42 0.95 1.57 -4.80
CA VAL A 42 0.20 0.44 -4.27
C VAL A 42 0.15 -0.60 -5.38
N ASP A 43 0.97 -1.64 -5.26
CA ASP A 43 0.96 -2.74 -6.24
C ASP A 43 -0.39 -3.45 -6.23
N ALA A 44 -0.75 -4.02 -7.36
CA ALA A 44 -2.00 -4.78 -7.45
C ALA A 44 -2.10 -5.83 -6.34
N VAL A 45 -1.00 -6.52 -6.04
CA VAL A 45 -1.00 -7.55 -4.98
C VAL A 45 -1.23 -6.97 -3.60
N SER A 46 -0.98 -5.68 -3.41
CA SER A 46 -1.18 -4.99 -2.13
C SER A 46 -2.41 -4.10 -2.16
N SER A 47 -3.23 -4.19 -3.22
CA SER A 47 -4.38 -3.31 -3.37
C SER A 47 -5.62 -3.83 -2.66
N HIS A 48 -5.73 -5.14 -2.50
CA HIS A 48 -6.91 -5.72 -1.89
C HIS A 48 -6.58 -7.11 -1.35
N ASP A 49 -7.30 -7.53 -0.31
CA ASP A 49 -7.12 -8.86 0.25
C ASP A 49 -7.60 -9.94 -0.69
N LEU A 50 -8.69 -9.70 -1.39
CA LEU A 50 -9.25 -10.69 -2.31
C LEU A 50 -8.56 -10.63 -3.65
N LEU A 51 -8.07 -11.76 -4.10
CA LEU A 51 -7.31 -11.85 -5.34
C LEU A 51 -8.11 -11.30 -6.54
N GLU A 52 -9.38 -11.64 -6.60
CA GLU A 52 -10.22 -11.23 -7.73
C GLU A 52 -10.48 -9.73 -7.76
N ARG A 53 -10.16 -9.02 -6.68
CA ARG A 53 -10.34 -7.58 -6.64
C ARG A 53 -9.04 -6.80 -6.87
N ARG A 54 -7.99 -7.48 -7.26
CA ARG A 54 -6.70 -6.84 -7.51
C ARG A 54 -6.55 -6.39 -8.95
N ILE A 55 -7.63 -6.27 -9.68
CA ILE A 55 -7.64 -5.85 -11.08
C ILE A 55 -7.96 -4.34 -11.14
N PRO A 56 -7.53 -3.68 -12.22
CA PRO A 56 -7.73 -2.23 -12.33
C PRO A 56 -9.17 -1.76 -12.17
N ASP A 57 -10.12 -2.57 -12.58
CA ASP A 57 -11.53 -2.19 -12.46
C ASP A 57 -11.98 -2.02 -11.01
N CYS A 58 -11.23 -2.62 -10.07
CA CYS A 58 -11.57 -2.54 -8.64
C CYS A 58 -10.71 -1.55 -7.89
N TRP A 59 -9.82 -0.85 -8.57
CA TRP A 59 -8.97 0.16 -7.93
C TRP A 59 -9.78 1.41 -7.65
N PRO A 60 -9.35 2.20 -6.64
CA PRO A 60 -10.03 3.46 -6.37
C PRO A 60 -9.89 4.41 -7.55
N ALA A 61 -10.80 5.34 -7.65
CA ALA A 61 -10.79 6.32 -8.73
C ALA A 61 -9.71 7.36 -8.51
N LEU A 62 -9.25 7.97 -9.58
CA LEU A 62 -8.32 9.10 -9.46
C LEU A 62 -9.00 10.18 -8.61
N GLY A 63 -8.25 10.70 -7.67
CA GLY A 63 -8.75 11.71 -6.75
C GLY A 63 -9.37 11.16 -5.48
N ASP A 64 -9.61 9.85 -5.40
CA ASP A 64 -10.16 9.27 -4.19
C ASP A 64 -9.15 9.34 -3.06
N HIS A 65 -9.66 9.56 -1.84
CA HIS A 65 -8.84 9.50 -0.64
C HIS A 65 -8.92 8.09 -0.07
N ILE A 66 -7.76 7.52 0.24
CA ILE A 66 -7.66 6.13 0.69
C ILE A 66 -6.74 6.06 1.89
N LYS A 67 -6.92 5.00 2.68
CA LYS A 67 -6.02 4.71 3.78
C LYS A 67 -4.96 3.74 3.28
N VAL A 68 -3.70 4.02 3.61
CA VAL A 68 -2.59 3.18 3.21
C VAL A 68 -1.59 3.10 4.36
N ARG A 69 -0.64 2.17 4.24
CA ARG A 69 0.50 2.10 5.15
C ARG A 69 1.74 1.88 4.32
N ARG A 70 2.87 2.38 4.80
CA ARG A 70 4.14 2.23 4.10
C ARG A 70 4.65 0.81 4.31
N LEU A 71 5.05 0.17 3.21
CA LEU A 71 5.67 -1.15 3.24
C LEU A 71 7.18 -1.05 3.26
N GLY A 72 7.73 0.02 2.69
CA GLY A 72 9.16 0.19 2.57
C GLY A 72 9.49 0.83 1.25
N VAL A 73 10.78 0.79 0.89
CA VAL A 73 11.26 1.39 -0.34
C VAL A 73 11.88 0.29 -1.20
N ALA A 74 11.42 0.19 -2.42
CA ALA A 74 11.94 -0.81 -3.36
C ALA A 74 13.35 -0.41 -3.82
N PRO A 75 14.13 -1.36 -4.34
CA PRO A 75 15.38 -1.02 -4.98
C PRO A 75 15.09 0.02 -6.06
N GLY A 76 15.84 1.07 -6.13
CA GLY A 76 15.56 2.16 -7.06
C GLY A 76 14.84 3.32 -6.41
N GLY A 77 14.44 3.20 -5.16
CA GLY A 77 13.92 4.33 -4.40
C GLY A 77 12.40 4.50 -4.42
N GLN A 78 11.67 3.59 -5.05
CA GLN A 78 10.22 3.71 -5.10
C GLN A 78 9.59 3.35 -3.76
N LEU A 79 8.88 4.28 -3.15
CA LEU A 79 8.12 4.02 -1.93
C LEU A 79 6.97 3.08 -2.26
N ARG A 80 6.80 2.05 -1.44
CA ARG A 80 5.74 1.05 -1.62
C ARG A 80 4.74 1.14 -0.50
N LEU A 81 3.47 1.05 -0.87
CA LEU A 81 2.35 1.20 0.06
C LEU A 81 1.44 -0.02 -0.05
N THR A 82 0.68 -0.27 1.02
CA THR A 82 -0.37 -1.27 0.99
C THR A 82 -1.69 -0.59 1.28
N GLY A 83 -2.72 -1.00 0.55
CA GLY A 83 -4.09 -0.57 0.78
C GLY A 83 -5.00 -1.72 1.18
N ARG A 84 -4.43 -2.92 1.44
CA ARG A 84 -5.24 -4.06 1.85
C ARG A 84 -5.84 -3.80 3.22
N GLN A 85 -7.11 -4.10 3.36
CA GLN A 85 -7.80 -3.86 4.63
C GLN A 85 -7.14 -4.61 5.79
N SER A 86 -6.66 -5.83 5.52
CA SER A 86 -6.01 -6.61 6.57
C SER A 86 -4.74 -5.92 7.08
N ASP A 87 -4.01 -5.24 6.20
CA ASP A 87 -2.83 -4.48 6.63
C ASP A 87 -3.23 -3.21 7.35
N ILE A 88 -4.28 -2.54 6.90
CA ILE A 88 -4.75 -1.30 7.52
C ILE A 88 -5.20 -1.57 8.95
N ASP A 89 -5.83 -2.73 9.17
CA ASP A 89 -6.38 -3.09 10.47
C ASP A 89 -5.37 -3.67 11.44
N LEU A 90 -4.15 -3.94 10.99
CA LEU A 90 -3.12 -4.46 11.88
C LEU A 90 -2.74 -3.44 12.96
N ASN A 91 -2.57 -3.96 14.15
CA ASN A 91 -2.13 -3.11 15.26
C ASN A 91 -0.64 -3.15 15.46
#